data_1c0c86e6085abe6e2bda19abcf850ca3
#
_entry.id   1c0c86e6085abe6e2bda19abcf850ca3
#
_cell.length_a   1.000
_cell.length_b   1.000
_cell.length_c   1.000
_cell.angle_alpha   90.00
_cell.angle_beta   90.00
_cell.angle_gamma   90.00
#
_symmetry.space_group_name_H-M   'P 1'
#
loop_
_entity.id
_entity.type
_entity.pdbx_description
1 polymer ?
#
loop_
_entity_poly.entity_id
_entity_poly.type
_entity_poly.pdbx_seq_one_letter_code
_entity_poly.pdbx_strand_id
1 'polypeptide(L)'
;KAKIILGITLLFSGLFLLLAFFSYLRHGPADQSVVTSFLDTKIKDSGADVANLFGVMGALAAHYFIFNWFGLGAFLIPFFLLNLSVTVLGYHEIFKVQKSFIFTIFYLIWLTLLSGYIVLNLSDPGILGFLCGGIGYELAWLMNSLLGWGSGFLILLLLVIFNVYFFNITHLHALSRWSDGARTLWLLFTDTLKNQENTEIQTDEDMKSVIAKVKEEVALEDELDAANGP
;
A
#
# COMPACT_ATOMS: atom_id res chain seq x y z
N LYS A 1 -33.68 -24.82 7.21
CA LYS A 1 -33.95 -23.74 8.18
C LYS A 1 -32.67 -23.33 8.91
N ALA A 2 -31.90 -24.25 9.55
CA ALA A 2 -30.67 -23.92 10.29
C ALA A 2 -29.61 -23.19 9.42
N LYS A 3 -29.38 -23.63 8.18
CA LYS A 3 -28.44 -22.97 7.25
C LYS A 3 -28.84 -21.53 6.96
N ILE A 4 -30.13 -21.25 6.77
CA ILE A 4 -30.62 -19.89 6.49
C ILE A 4 -30.41 -18.99 7.71
N ILE A 5 -30.74 -19.49 8.91
CA ILE A 5 -30.52 -18.75 10.16
C ILE A 5 -29.04 -18.43 10.31
N LEU A 6 -28.17 -19.44 10.16
CA LEU A 6 -26.71 -19.24 10.25
C LEU A 6 -26.19 -18.21 9.21
N GLY A 7 -26.64 -18.34 7.95
CA GLY A 7 -26.23 -17.40 6.91
C GLY A 7 -26.67 -15.96 7.19
N ILE A 8 -27.91 -15.77 7.66
CA ILE A 8 -28.43 -14.45 8.04
C ILE A 8 -27.63 -13.89 9.25
N THR A 9 -27.37 -14.71 10.26
CA THR A 9 -26.57 -14.30 11.43
C THR A 9 -25.17 -13.86 11.03
N LEU A 10 -24.49 -14.63 10.15
CA LEU A 10 -23.18 -14.26 9.62
C LEU A 10 -23.20 -12.95 8.83
N LEU A 11 -24.25 -12.73 8.02
CA LEU A 11 -24.45 -11.52 7.26
C LEU A 11 -24.54 -10.30 8.20
N PHE A 12 -25.44 -10.38 9.19
CA PHE A 12 -25.60 -9.29 10.15
C PHE A 12 -24.33 -9.05 10.98
N SER A 13 -23.65 -10.12 11.42
CA SER A 13 -22.40 -9.99 12.16
C SER A 13 -21.30 -9.33 11.32
N GLY A 14 -21.18 -9.72 10.05
CA GLY A 14 -20.23 -9.11 9.13
C GLY A 14 -20.50 -7.62 8.87
N LEU A 15 -21.78 -7.26 8.62
CA LEU A 15 -22.17 -5.87 8.43
C LEU A 15 -22.01 -5.04 9.71
N PHE A 16 -22.38 -5.59 10.85
CA PHE A 16 -22.21 -4.95 12.16
C PHE A 16 -20.73 -4.61 12.40
N LEU A 17 -19.84 -5.60 12.27
CA LEU A 17 -18.40 -5.36 12.48
C LEU A 17 -17.84 -4.37 11.47
N LEU A 18 -18.23 -4.47 10.19
CA LEU A 18 -17.74 -3.58 9.14
C LEU A 18 -18.10 -2.11 9.44
N LEU A 19 -19.35 -1.85 9.76
CA LEU A 19 -19.84 -0.51 10.06
C LEU A 19 -19.29 0.01 11.40
N ALA A 20 -19.19 -0.86 12.43
CA ALA A 20 -18.57 -0.51 13.69
C ALA A 20 -17.09 -0.09 13.53
N PHE A 21 -16.35 -0.81 12.68
CA PHE A 21 -14.95 -0.53 12.38
C PHE A 21 -14.77 0.78 11.60
N PHE A 22 -15.61 1.04 10.60
CA PHE A 22 -15.59 2.33 9.90
C PHE A 22 -15.95 3.49 10.83
N SER A 23 -16.93 3.30 11.70
CA SER A 23 -17.27 4.31 12.72
C SER A 23 -16.08 4.58 13.67
N TYR A 24 -15.38 3.52 14.08
CA TYR A 24 -14.22 3.61 14.96
C TYR A 24 -13.04 4.35 14.30
N LEU A 25 -12.79 4.17 13.01
CA LEU A 25 -11.73 4.93 12.32
C LEU A 25 -11.96 6.44 12.40
N ARG A 26 -13.21 6.85 12.50
CA ARG A 26 -13.59 8.27 12.54
C ARG A 26 -13.65 8.83 13.96
N HIS A 27 -14.07 8.03 14.93
CA HIS A 27 -14.36 8.46 16.29
C HIS A 27 -13.56 7.72 17.38
N GLY A 28 -12.70 6.76 17.00
CA GLY A 28 -12.00 5.88 17.92
C GLY A 28 -11.25 6.57 19.07
N PRO A 29 -10.50 7.66 18.84
CA PRO A 29 -9.85 8.38 19.93
C PRO A 29 -10.82 8.97 20.97
N ALA A 30 -12.01 9.42 20.52
CA ALA A 30 -13.05 9.93 21.42
C ALA A 30 -13.71 8.80 22.24
N ASP A 31 -13.97 7.65 21.61
CA ASP A 31 -14.60 6.51 22.27
C ASP A 31 -13.65 5.72 23.18
N GLN A 32 -12.34 5.91 23.04
CA GLN A 32 -11.32 5.16 23.80
C GLN A 32 -11.45 5.34 25.32
N SER A 33 -11.71 6.56 25.78
CA SER A 33 -11.88 6.86 27.20
C SER A 33 -13.09 6.14 27.78
N VAL A 34 -14.18 6.07 27.03
CA VAL A 34 -15.41 5.39 27.43
C VAL A 34 -15.22 3.87 27.48
N VAL A 35 -14.54 3.31 26.48
CA VAL A 35 -14.26 1.87 26.40
C VAL A 35 -13.34 1.42 27.52
N THR A 36 -12.29 2.19 27.85
CA THR A 36 -11.37 1.84 28.95
C THR A 36 -12.01 1.94 30.32
N SER A 37 -12.95 2.88 30.52
CA SER A 37 -13.68 3.03 31.77
C SER A 37 -14.96 2.15 31.85
N PHE A 38 -15.29 1.41 30.80
CA PHE A 38 -16.52 0.62 30.73
C PHE A 38 -16.66 -0.44 31.82
N LEU A 39 -15.55 -1.00 32.29
CA LEU A 39 -15.53 -1.97 33.38
C LEU A 39 -15.71 -1.32 34.75
N ASP A 40 -15.42 -0.02 34.87
CA ASP A 40 -15.45 0.74 36.13
C ASP A 40 -16.72 1.56 36.29
N THR A 41 -17.43 1.89 35.19
CA THR A 41 -18.64 2.71 35.18
C THR A 41 -19.90 1.89 34.88
N LYS A 42 -21.07 2.38 35.41
CA LYS A 42 -22.34 1.75 35.10
C LYS A 42 -22.63 1.90 33.59
N ILE A 43 -22.97 0.78 32.92
CA ILE A 43 -23.26 0.70 31.48
C ILE A 43 -24.21 1.80 31.00
N LYS A 44 -25.15 2.24 31.84
CA LYS A 44 -26.15 3.26 31.52
C LYS A 44 -25.54 4.65 31.34
N ASP A 45 -24.49 4.96 32.08
CA ASP A 45 -23.85 6.27 32.07
C ASP A 45 -22.79 6.36 30.95
N SER A 46 -22.20 5.22 30.58
CA SER A 46 -21.19 5.14 29.49
C SER A 46 -21.79 5.26 28.08
N GLY A 47 -23.07 4.94 27.90
CA GLY A 47 -23.71 4.91 26.57
C GLY A 47 -24.04 6.27 25.97
N ALA A 48 -24.08 7.33 26.82
CA ALA A 48 -24.47 8.67 26.38
C ALA A 48 -23.38 9.39 25.57
N ASP A 49 -22.10 9.03 25.78
CA ASP A 49 -20.95 9.73 25.23
C ASP A 49 -20.25 8.98 24.09
N VAL A 50 -20.77 7.81 23.65
CA VAL A 50 -20.17 7.00 22.59
C VAL A 50 -20.61 7.47 21.21
N ALA A 51 -19.66 7.84 20.38
CA ALA A 51 -19.88 8.30 19.01
C ALA A 51 -19.95 7.16 17.97
N ASN A 52 -19.68 5.90 18.37
CA ASN A 52 -19.79 4.75 17.45
C ASN A 52 -21.22 4.50 17.02
N LEU A 53 -21.41 4.21 15.73
CA LEU A 53 -22.72 3.96 15.11
C LEU A 53 -23.57 2.90 15.85
N PHE A 54 -22.92 1.90 16.43
CA PHE A 54 -23.57 0.83 17.22
C PHE A 54 -23.39 1.00 18.75
N GLY A 55 -23.16 2.23 19.17
CA GLY A 55 -23.00 2.57 20.58
C GLY A 55 -21.82 1.82 21.22
N VAL A 56 -21.97 1.52 22.51
CA VAL A 56 -20.91 0.87 23.32
C VAL A 56 -20.46 -0.48 22.75
N MET A 57 -21.39 -1.30 22.25
CA MET A 57 -21.06 -2.63 21.71
C MET A 57 -20.20 -2.52 20.44
N GLY A 58 -20.51 -1.57 19.55
CA GLY A 58 -19.71 -1.29 18.37
C GLY A 58 -18.34 -0.73 18.71
N ALA A 59 -18.26 0.19 19.66
CA ALA A 59 -17.02 0.77 20.16
C ALA A 59 -16.11 -0.30 20.80
N LEU A 60 -16.67 -1.14 21.67
CA LEU A 60 -15.96 -2.27 22.30
C LEU A 60 -15.42 -3.25 21.27
N ALA A 61 -16.27 -3.73 20.36
CA ALA A 61 -15.84 -4.66 19.32
C ALA A 61 -14.70 -4.06 18.48
N ALA A 62 -14.88 -2.83 18.01
CA ALA A 62 -13.86 -2.15 17.21
C ALA A 62 -12.55 -1.91 18.01
N HIS A 63 -12.66 -1.49 19.26
CA HIS A 63 -11.51 -1.29 20.13
C HIS A 63 -10.69 -2.57 20.31
N TYR A 64 -11.35 -3.70 20.61
CA TYR A 64 -10.63 -4.96 20.77
C TYR A 64 -9.99 -5.44 19.46
N PHE A 65 -10.75 -5.44 18.35
CA PHE A 65 -10.23 -5.96 17.10
C PHE A 65 -9.21 -5.05 16.43
N ILE A 66 -9.41 -3.71 16.50
CA ILE A 66 -8.51 -2.74 15.84
C ILE A 66 -7.41 -2.32 16.81
N PHE A 67 -7.75 -1.74 17.98
CA PHE A 67 -6.74 -1.15 18.85
C PHE A 67 -5.90 -2.22 19.56
N ASN A 68 -6.56 -3.21 20.20
CA ASN A 68 -5.83 -4.20 21.00
C ASN A 68 -5.19 -5.29 20.15
N TRP A 69 -5.80 -5.66 19.03
CA TRP A 69 -5.35 -6.84 18.28
C TRP A 69 -4.72 -6.50 16.93
N PHE A 70 -5.53 -6.39 15.88
CA PHE A 70 -5.07 -6.55 14.50
C PHE A 70 -4.94 -5.24 13.71
N GLY A 71 -5.28 -4.10 14.28
CA GLY A 71 -5.23 -2.83 13.56
C GLY A 71 -6.05 -2.86 12.28
N LEU A 72 -5.44 -2.40 11.18
CA LEU A 72 -6.06 -2.43 9.85
C LEU A 72 -6.37 -3.85 9.36
N GLY A 73 -5.62 -4.85 9.81
CA GLY A 73 -5.87 -6.25 9.47
C GLY A 73 -7.25 -6.74 9.91
N ALA A 74 -7.81 -6.17 10.99
CA ALA A 74 -9.13 -6.52 11.51
C ALA A 74 -10.24 -6.41 10.47
N PHE A 75 -10.13 -5.48 9.51
CA PHE A 75 -11.14 -5.31 8.45
C PHE A 75 -11.34 -6.53 7.57
N LEU A 76 -10.39 -7.43 7.50
CA LEU A 76 -10.53 -8.67 6.74
C LEU A 76 -11.52 -9.66 7.39
N ILE A 77 -11.75 -9.56 8.70
CA ILE A 77 -12.68 -10.43 9.43
C ILE A 77 -14.12 -10.24 8.93
N PRO A 78 -14.70 -9.02 8.92
CA PRO A 78 -16.04 -8.83 8.39
C PRO A 78 -16.17 -9.20 6.91
N PHE A 79 -15.15 -8.96 6.08
CA PHE A 79 -15.19 -9.41 4.68
C PHE A 79 -15.25 -10.94 4.56
N PHE A 80 -14.50 -11.66 5.39
CA PHE A 80 -14.59 -13.12 5.43
C PHE A 80 -15.96 -13.60 5.90
N LEU A 81 -16.54 -12.99 6.94
CA LEU A 81 -17.88 -13.32 7.43
C LEU A 81 -18.96 -13.11 6.36
N LEU A 82 -18.86 -12.03 5.60
CA LEU A 82 -19.76 -11.74 4.47
C LEU A 82 -19.63 -12.78 3.37
N ASN A 83 -18.42 -13.16 2.97
CA ASN A 83 -18.19 -14.22 1.99
C ASN A 83 -18.74 -15.57 2.48
N LEU A 84 -18.50 -15.89 3.74
CA LEU A 84 -19.02 -17.12 4.35
C LEU A 84 -20.56 -17.14 4.42
N SER A 85 -21.18 -16.00 4.75
CA SER A 85 -22.63 -15.82 4.76
C SER A 85 -23.24 -16.12 3.39
N VAL A 86 -22.72 -15.50 2.33
CA VAL A 86 -23.19 -15.69 0.95
C VAL A 86 -23.10 -17.17 0.54
N THR A 87 -22.00 -17.84 0.89
CA THR A 87 -21.82 -19.27 0.61
C THR A 87 -22.80 -20.15 1.37
N VAL A 88 -23.02 -19.88 2.68
CA VAL A 88 -23.95 -20.64 3.51
C VAL A 88 -25.40 -20.46 3.05
N LEU A 89 -25.78 -19.28 2.55
CA LEU A 89 -27.10 -19.00 1.99
C LEU A 89 -27.36 -19.71 0.64
N GLY A 90 -26.31 -20.30 0.01
CA GLY A 90 -26.43 -21.05 -1.23
C GLY A 90 -26.34 -20.19 -2.49
N TYR A 91 -25.89 -18.95 -2.38
CA TYR A 91 -25.52 -18.15 -3.53
C TYR A 91 -24.16 -18.59 -4.09
N HIS A 92 -23.84 -18.19 -5.31
CA HIS A 92 -22.54 -18.50 -5.92
C HIS A 92 -21.39 -18.09 -5.00
N GLU A 93 -20.46 -19.02 -4.76
CA GLU A 93 -19.24 -18.75 -4.03
C GLU A 93 -18.43 -17.65 -4.75
N ILE A 94 -18.31 -16.49 -4.15
CA ILE A 94 -17.43 -15.43 -4.67
C ILE A 94 -16.00 -15.95 -4.65
N PHE A 95 -15.60 -16.60 -3.55
CA PHE A 95 -14.35 -17.34 -3.39
C PHE A 95 -14.64 -18.64 -2.62
N LYS A 96 -13.95 -19.71 -3.01
CA LYS A 96 -13.99 -20.97 -2.22
C LYS A 96 -13.65 -20.68 -0.76
N VAL A 97 -14.50 -21.07 0.17
CA VAL A 97 -14.39 -20.73 1.60
C VAL A 97 -12.99 -21.04 2.15
N GLN A 98 -12.41 -22.20 1.80
CA GLN A 98 -11.06 -22.57 2.25
C GLN A 98 -9.99 -21.60 1.77
N LYS A 99 -10.06 -21.20 0.49
CA LYS A 99 -9.10 -20.21 -0.07
C LYS A 99 -9.29 -18.85 0.56
N SER A 100 -10.56 -18.43 0.74
CA SER A 100 -10.89 -17.17 1.40
C SER A 100 -10.39 -17.14 2.85
N PHE A 101 -10.51 -18.25 3.57
CA PHE A 101 -10.02 -18.38 4.95
C PHE A 101 -8.49 -18.24 5.04
N ILE A 102 -7.76 -18.99 4.20
CA ILE A 102 -6.29 -18.93 4.14
C ILE A 102 -5.83 -17.51 3.77
N PHE A 103 -6.48 -16.90 2.77
CA PHE A 103 -6.20 -15.54 2.35
C PHE A 103 -6.43 -14.55 3.50
N THR A 104 -7.58 -14.64 4.16
CA THR A 104 -7.94 -13.75 5.27
C THR A 104 -6.94 -13.85 6.42
N ILE A 105 -6.60 -15.06 6.87
CA ILE A 105 -5.65 -15.24 7.99
C ILE A 105 -4.26 -14.70 7.62
N PHE A 106 -3.76 -15.01 6.42
CA PHE A 106 -2.46 -14.51 6.02
C PHE A 106 -2.43 -12.99 5.95
N TYR A 107 -3.36 -12.40 5.21
CA TYR A 107 -3.37 -10.94 5.06
C TYR A 107 -3.72 -10.20 6.34
N LEU A 108 -4.53 -10.79 7.22
CA LEU A 108 -4.79 -10.23 8.55
C LEU A 108 -3.48 -10.07 9.33
N ILE A 109 -2.70 -11.14 9.46
CA ILE A 109 -1.42 -11.13 10.19
C ILE A 109 -0.41 -10.25 9.44
N TRP A 110 -0.34 -10.36 8.12
CA TRP A 110 0.62 -9.61 7.32
C TRP A 110 0.37 -8.10 7.34
N LEU A 111 -0.88 -7.65 7.20
CA LEU A 111 -1.23 -6.22 7.30
C LEU A 111 -0.99 -5.68 8.71
N THR A 112 -1.31 -6.48 9.73
CA THR A 112 -1.05 -6.16 11.13
C THR A 112 0.45 -5.96 11.38
N LEU A 113 1.28 -6.87 10.89
CA LEU A 113 2.73 -6.80 11.01
C LEU A 113 3.32 -5.63 10.20
N LEU A 114 2.85 -5.43 8.97
CA LEU A 114 3.29 -4.33 8.10
C LEU A 114 2.98 -2.96 8.72
N SER A 115 1.75 -2.78 9.22
CA SER A 115 1.37 -1.52 9.88
C SER A 115 2.17 -1.28 11.16
N GLY A 116 2.45 -2.34 11.94
CA GLY A 116 3.34 -2.26 13.09
C GLY A 116 4.76 -1.85 12.73
N TYR A 117 5.31 -2.44 11.67
CA TYR A 117 6.64 -2.08 11.18
C TYR A 117 6.70 -0.61 10.71
N ILE A 118 5.68 -0.14 10.01
CA ILE A 118 5.60 1.27 9.57
C ILE A 118 5.55 2.19 10.80
N VAL A 119 4.68 1.91 11.77
CA VAL A 119 4.52 2.72 12.98
C VAL A 119 5.82 2.80 13.80
N LEU A 120 6.55 1.68 13.94
CA LEU A 120 7.84 1.66 14.63
C LEU A 120 8.93 2.52 13.98
N ASN A 121 8.86 2.70 12.66
CA ASN A 121 9.86 3.47 11.92
C ASN A 121 9.42 4.93 11.68
N LEU A 122 8.25 5.35 12.14
CA LEU A 122 7.81 6.73 12.13
C LEU A 122 8.34 7.46 13.38
N SER A 123 8.88 8.66 13.20
CA SER A 123 9.37 9.51 14.29
C SER A 123 8.24 9.97 15.23
N ASP A 124 7.06 10.20 14.67
CA ASP A 124 5.83 10.51 15.40
C ASP A 124 4.66 9.78 14.75
N PRO A 125 4.25 8.64 15.30
CA PRO A 125 3.13 7.87 14.76
C PRO A 125 1.77 8.58 14.91
N GLY A 126 1.63 9.49 15.87
CA GLY A 126 0.39 10.25 16.09
C GLY A 126 -0.85 9.37 16.05
N ILE A 127 -1.85 9.80 15.24
CA ILE A 127 -3.10 9.06 15.05
C ILE A 127 -2.89 7.70 14.37
N LEU A 128 -1.80 7.50 13.63
CA LEU A 128 -1.53 6.23 12.95
C LEU A 128 -1.13 5.11 13.91
N GLY A 129 -0.70 5.44 15.14
CA GLY A 129 -0.27 4.47 16.14
C GLY A 129 -1.33 3.41 16.48
N PHE A 130 -2.63 3.76 16.45
CA PHE A 130 -3.69 2.79 16.72
C PHE A 130 -4.00 1.84 15.55
N LEU A 131 -3.58 2.18 14.32
CA LEU A 131 -3.87 1.38 13.13
C LEU A 131 -3.06 0.09 13.04
N CYS A 132 -1.98 -0.06 13.80
CA CYS A 132 -1.20 -1.29 13.81
C CYS A 132 -1.79 -2.35 14.75
N GLY A 133 -2.58 -1.94 15.75
CA GLY A 133 -3.05 -2.79 16.82
C GLY A 133 -1.92 -3.26 17.76
N GLY A 134 -2.28 -3.71 18.95
CA GLY A 134 -1.30 -4.18 19.94
C GLY A 134 -0.46 -5.35 19.43
N ILE A 135 -1.10 -6.35 18.81
CA ILE A 135 -0.38 -7.52 18.25
C ILE A 135 0.59 -7.08 17.14
N GLY A 136 0.17 -6.14 16.29
CA GLY A 136 1.02 -5.65 15.20
C GLY A 136 2.26 -4.93 15.71
N TYR A 137 2.09 -4.10 16.72
CA TYR A 137 3.19 -3.41 17.36
C TYR A 137 4.20 -4.39 17.99
N GLU A 138 3.72 -5.33 18.81
CA GLU A 138 4.54 -6.32 19.48
C GLU A 138 5.30 -7.24 18.51
N LEU A 139 4.60 -7.75 17.48
CA LEU A 139 5.25 -8.58 16.46
C LEU A 139 6.30 -7.80 15.66
N ALA A 140 6.00 -6.56 15.29
CA ALA A 140 6.94 -5.73 14.55
C ALA A 140 8.15 -5.36 15.41
N TRP A 141 7.93 -5.05 16.72
CA TRP A 141 9.01 -4.80 17.68
C TRP A 141 9.91 -6.02 17.84
N LEU A 142 9.32 -7.22 17.99
CA LEU A 142 10.06 -8.47 18.09
C LEU A 142 10.90 -8.71 16.81
N MET A 143 10.30 -8.56 15.64
CA MET A 143 10.99 -8.74 14.37
C MET A 143 12.11 -7.73 14.18
N ASN A 144 11.87 -6.47 14.54
CA ASN A 144 12.88 -5.43 14.46
C ASN A 144 14.03 -5.66 15.46
N SER A 145 13.74 -6.19 16.65
CA SER A 145 14.75 -6.53 17.66
C SER A 145 15.64 -7.69 17.22
N LEU A 146 15.10 -8.66 16.45
CA LEU A 146 15.84 -9.82 15.98
C LEU A 146 16.63 -9.56 14.69
N LEU A 147 16.07 -8.80 13.74
CA LEU A 147 16.57 -8.64 12.39
C LEU A 147 16.94 -7.19 12.02
N GLY A 148 16.66 -6.24 12.94
CA GLY A 148 16.87 -4.83 12.67
C GLY A 148 16.11 -4.37 11.41
N TRP A 149 16.76 -3.56 10.57
CA TRP A 149 16.18 -3.10 9.31
C TRP A 149 15.84 -4.22 8.32
N GLY A 150 16.44 -5.40 8.47
CA GLY A 150 16.14 -6.59 7.66
C GLY A 150 14.72 -7.14 7.86
N SER A 151 14.02 -6.75 8.94
CA SER A 151 12.62 -7.11 9.19
C SER A 151 11.67 -6.65 8.07
N GLY A 152 11.88 -5.45 7.52
CA GLY A 152 11.11 -4.95 6.38
C GLY A 152 11.26 -5.82 5.14
N PHE A 153 12.49 -6.27 4.84
CA PHE A 153 12.73 -7.19 3.74
C PHE A 153 12.02 -8.53 3.95
N LEU A 154 12.05 -9.08 5.18
CA LEU A 154 11.36 -10.33 5.49
C LEU A 154 9.84 -10.20 5.34
N ILE A 155 9.23 -9.10 5.76
CA ILE A 155 7.80 -8.83 5.59
C ILE A 155 7.42 -8.84 4.10
N LEU A 156 8.21 -8.20 3.25
CA LEU A 156 8.00 -8.20 1.81
C LEU A 156 8.22 -9.59 1.19
N LEU A 157 9.25 -10.32 1.63
CA LEU A 157 9.52 -11.67 1.17
C LEU A 157 8.37 -12.63 1.48
N LEU A 158 7.81 -12.57 2.70
CA LEU A 158 6.64 -13.35 3.08
C LEU A 158 5.43 -13.06 2.17
N LEU A 159 5.20 -11.79 1.82
CA LEU A 159 4.15 -11.41 0.88
C LEU A 159 4.34 -12.07 -0.49
N VAL A 160 5.56 -11.99 -1.04
CA VAL A 160 5.88 -12.56 -2.35
C VAL A 160 5.70 -14.08 -2.35
N ILE A 161 6.27 -14.78 -1.34
CA ILE A 161 6.15 -16.24 -1.22
C ILE A 161 4.68 -16.66 -1.14
N PHE A 162 3.89 -15.98 -0.29
CA PHE A 162 2.48 -16.31 -0.15
C PHE A 162 1.71 -16.11 -1.46
N ASN A 163 1.91 -14.97 -2.14
CA ASN A 163 1.20 -14.70 -3.39
C ASN A 163 1.57 -15.69 -4.50
N VAL A 164 2.86 -16.03 -4.63
CA VAL A 164 3.32 -17.05 -5.59
C VAL A 164 2.63 -18.39 -5.32
N TYR A 165 2.60 -18.82 -4.06
CA TYR A 165 1.96 -20.08 -3.66
C TYR A 165 0.43 -20.03 -3.82
N PHE A 166 -0.21 -18.97 -3.34
CA PHE A 166 -1.68 -18.85 -3.28
C PHE A 166 -2.31 -18.75 -4.68
N PHE A 167 -1.72 -17.96 -5.55
CA PHE A 167 -2.19 -17.78 -6.93
C PHE A 167 -1.62 -18.83 -7.89
N ASN A 168 -0.82 -19.77 -7.38
CA ASN A 168 -0.18 -20.83 -8.17
C ASN A 168 0.58 -20.26 -9.39
N ILE A 169 1.37 -19.22 -9.17
CA ILE A 169 2.14 -18.55 -10.21
C ILE A 169 3.31 -19.46 -10.62
N THR A 170 3.01 -20.46 -11.46
CA THR A 170 4.02 -21.42 -11.95
C THR A 170 4.84 -20.89 -13.13
N HIS A 171 4.37 -19.86 -13.80
CA HIS A 171 5.07 -19.22 -14.90
C HIS A 171 5.34 -17.76 -14.60
N LEU A 172 6.62 -17.41 -14.56
CA LEU A 172 7.12 -16.04 -14.45
C LEU A 172 6.78 -15.14 -15.68
N HIS A 173 5.73 -15.45 -16.43
CA HIS A 173 5.25 -14.60 -17.55
C HIS A 173 4.88 -13.17 -17.12
N ALA A 174 4.54 -12.97 -15.86
CA ALA A 174 4.36 -11.62 -15.35
C ALA A 174 5.70 -10.85 -15.27
N LEU A 175 6.79 -11.54 -14.87
CA LEU A 175 8.13 -10.94 -14.86
C LEU A 175 8.67 -10.72 -16.28
N SER A 176 8.37 -11.60 -17.25
CA SER A 176 8.78 -11.38 -18.64
C SER A 176 8.10 -10.14 -19.25
N ARG A 177 6.82 -9.89 -18.95
CA ARG A 177 6.15 -8.64 -19.35
C ARG A 177 6.78 -7.38 -18.73
N TRP A 178 7.21 -7.47 -17.47
CA TRP A 178 7.90 -6.37 -16.80
C TRP A 178 9.30 -6.17 -17.35
N SER A 179 10.03 -7.27 -17.64
CA SER A 179 11.35 -7.19 -18.28
C SER A 179 11.27 -6.65 -19.70
N ASP A 180 10.24 -7.00 -20.46
CA ASP A 180 10.01 -6.47 -21.79
C ASP A 180 9.65 -4.97 -21.77
N GLY A 181 8.81 -4.54 -20.83
CA GLY A 181 8.52 -3.14 -20.58
C GLY A 181 9.73 -2.33 -20.15
N ALA A 182 10.52 -2.85 -19.21
CA ALA A 182 11.75 -2.21 -18.76
C ALA A 182 12.81 -2.16 -19.88
N ARG A 183 12.91 -3.21 -20.70
CA ARG A 183 13.80 -3.25 -21.85
C ARG A 183 13.39 -2.25 -22.93
N THR A 184 12.10 -2.10 -23.18
CA THR A 184 11.57 -1.09 -24.12
C THR A 184 11.86 0.33 -23.64
N LEU A 185 11.64 0.61 -22.36
CA LEU A 185 11.98 1.91 -21.74
C LEU A 185 13.49 2.17 -21.81
N TRP A 186 14.32 1.17 -21.55
CA TRP A 186 15.78 1.29 -21.65
C TRP A 186 16.22 1.57 -23.09
N LEU A 187 15.64 0.90 -24.08
CA LEU A 187 15.94 1.13 -25.49
C LEU A 187 15.51 2.53 -25.94
N LEU A 188 14.33 3.00 -25.53
CA LEU A 188 13.87 4.37 -25.80
C LEU A 188 14.79 5.41 -25.17
N PHE A 189 15.23 5.18 -23.92
CA PHE A 189 16.14 6.08 -23.22
C PHE A 189 17.51 6.15 -23.90
N THR A 190 18.08 5.01 -24.31
CA THR A 190 19.36 4.97 -25.03
C THR A 190 19.29 5.57 -26.42
N ASP A 191 18.14 5.43 -27.11
CA ASP A 191 17.92 6.04 -28.42
C ASP A 191 17.79 7.56 -28.32
N THR A 192 17.13 8.05 -27.25
CA THR A 192 17.02 9.50 -26.99
C THR A 192 18.39 10.11 -26.69
N LEU A 193 19.23 9.43 -25.90
CA LEU A 193 20.60 9.91 -25.62
C LEU A 193 21.46 9.92 -26.88
N LYS A 194 21.40 8.90 -27.73
CA LYS A 194 22.11 8.86 -29.01
C LYS A 194 21.68 9.98 -29.96
N ASN A 195 20.37 10.25 -30.00
CA ASN A 195 19.86 11.34 -30.84
C ASN A 195 20.32 12.72 -30.35
N GLN A 196 20.41 12.92 -29.02
CA GLN A 196 20.99 14.16 -28.46
C GLN A 196 22.47 14.31 -28.82
N GLU A 197 23.26 13.25 -28.66
CA GLU A 197 24.69 13.25 -28.99
C GLU A 197 24.92 13.53 -30.50
N ASN A 198 24.14 12.91 -31.38
CA ASN A 198 24.21 13.15 -32.82
C ASN A 198 23.80 14.60 -33.19
N THR A 199 22.82 15.17 -32.48
CA THR A 199 22.39 16.56 -32.71
C THR A 199 23.47 17.55 -32.27
N GLU A 200 24.15 17.31 -31.15
CA GLU A 200 25.25 18.14 -30.68
C GLU A 200 26.45 18.08 -31.65
N ILE A 201 26.82 16.90 -32.14
CA ILE A 201 27.90 16.72 -33.12
C ILE A 201 27.57 17.45 -34.42
N GLN A 202 26.36 17.37 -34.91
CA GLN A 202 25.90 18.01 -36.13
C GLN A 202 25.92 19.55 -36.00
N THR A 203 25.51 20.06 -34.84
CA THR A 203 25.55 21.49 -34.53
C THR A 203 26.97 22.02 -34.48
N ASP A 204 27.90 21.23 -33.93
CA ASP A 204 29.32 21.59 -33.86
C ASP A 204 30.00 21.58 -35.24
N GLU A 205 29.64 20.63 -36.10
CA GLU A 205 30.17 20.60 -37.50
C GLU A 205 29.62 21.77 -38.34
N ASP A 206 28.32 22.07 -38.20
CA ASP A 206 27.70 23.21 -38.89
C ASP A 206 28.32 24.53 -38.39
N MET A 207 28.57 24.70 -37.10
CA MET A 207 29.23 25.88 -36.54
C MET A 207 30.66 26.03 -37.03
N LYS A 208 31.44 24.94 -37.13
CA LYS A 208 32.79 24.95 -37.70
C LYS A 208 32.78 25.34 -39.18
N SER A 209 31.80 24.86 -39.95
CA SER A 209 31.66 25.21 -41.37
C SER A 209 31.32 26.69 -41.59
N VAL A 210 30.48 27.26 -40.71
CA VAL A 210 30.15 28.70 -40.72
C VAL A 210 31.35 29.55 -40.34
N ILE A 211 32.08 29.17 -39.30
CA ILE A 211 33.29 29.88 -38.88
C ILE A 211 34.37 29.86 -40.00
N ALA A 212 34.53 28.76 -40.72
CA ALA A 212 35.45 28.66 -41.85
C ALA A 212 35.07 29.60 -43.00
N LYS A 213 33.78 29.70 -43.34
CA LYS A 213 33.29 30.63 -44.38
C LYS A 213 33.48 32.09 -43.99
N VAL A 214 33.19 32.45 -42.74
CA VAL A 214 33.39 33.82 -42.24
C VAL A 214 34.87 34.20 -42.27
N LYS A 215 35.79 33.28 -41.92
CA LYS A 215 37.24 33.54 -41.99
C LYS A 215 37.71 33.73 -43.43
N GLU A 216 37.14 32.99 -44.39
CA GLU A 216 37.48 33.16 -45.81
C GLU A 216 36.96 34.50 -46.37
N GLU A 217 35.76 34.93 -45.94
CA GLU A 217 35.19 36.22 -46.33
C GLU A 217 35.96 37.40 -45.75
N VAL A 218 36.38 37.34 -44.46
CA VAL A 218 37.25 38.36 -43.84
C VAL A 218 38.63 38.43 -44.50
N ALA A 219 39.22 37.29 -44.86
CA ALA A 219 40.52 37.30 -45.59
C ALA A 219 40.41 37.91 -46.97
N LEU A 220 39.29 37.72 -47.67
CA LEU A 220 39.02 38.37 -48.99
C LEU A 220 38.82 39.89 -48.85
N GLU A 221 38.16 40.34 -47.77
CA GLU A 221 37.99 41.79 -47.50
C GLU A 221 39.35 42.45 -47.18
N ASP A 222 40.22 41.80 -46.35
CA ASP A 222 41.55 42.28 -46.02
C ASP A 222 42.44 42.38 -47.28
N GLU A 223 42.36 41.45 -48.25
CA GLU A 223 43.08 41.49 -49.51
C GLU A 223 42.54 42.59 -50.41
N LEU A 224 41.24 42.86 -50.44
CA LEU A 224 40.63 43.96 -51.23
C LEU A 224 41.02 45.35 -50.70
N ASP A 225 41.03 45.47 -49.36
CA ASP A 225 41.46 46.71 -48.73
C ASP A 225 42.96 46.98 -48.91
N ALA A 226 43.81 45.92 -48.91
CA ALA A 226 45.18 46.01 -49.25
C ALA A 226 45.47 46.39 -50.73
N ALA A 227 44.61 46.01 -51.64
CA ALA A 227 44.71 46.36 -53.07
C ALA A 227 44.23 47.79 -53.43
N ASN A 228 43.37 48.37 -52.55
CA ASN A 228 42.80 49.73 -52.74
C ASN A 228 43.46 50.81 -51.89
N GLY A 229 44.56 50.51 -51.20
CA GLY A 229 45.35 51.49 -50.46
C GLY A 229 45.99 52.56 -51.39
N PRO A 230 46.20 53.76 -50.83
CA PRO A 230 46.49 55.01 -51.62
C PRO A 230 47.73 54.97 -52.43
#